data_b721f5f019e6873f5d0ed1193adebcbe
#
_entry.id   b721f5f019e6873f5d0ed1193adebcbe
#
_cell.length_a   1.000
_cell.length_b   1.000
_cell.length_c   1.000
_cell.angle_alpha   90.00
_cell.angle_beta   90.00
_cell.angle_gamma   90.00
#
_symmetry.space_group_name_H-M   'P 1'
#
loop_
_entity.id
_entity.type
_entity.pdbx_description
1 polymer ?
#
loop_
_entity_poly.entity_id
_entity_poly.type
_entity_poly.pdbx_seq_one_letter_code
_entity_poly.pdbx_strand_id
1 'polypeptide(L)'
;RGHDLKNFENCVKKLKERNIRTVVHIINGLPFETKEMMIDTAKYLNSLNIDGIKIHMLHIIKDTALETLYNKTHFHVLSKDEYIDIVIKQLEYLDPKIVIERITGDPVKEDLIEPTWLIKKFCVLNDIDKEMVKRDSYQGKRLQ
;
A
#
# COMPACT_ATOMS: atom_id res chain seq x y z
N ARG A 1 -4.60 -14.25 7.62
CA ARG A 1 -3.21 -14.76 7.61
C ARG A 1 -2.83 -15.54 8.87
N GLY A 2 -3.71 -15.67 9.85
CA GLY A 2 -3.48 -16.48 11.06
C GLY A 2 -2.40 -15.96 12.02
N HIS A 3 -2.00 -14.69 11.92
CA HIS A 3 -1.07 -14.03 12.83
C HIS A 3 -1.51 -12.59 13.13
N ASP A 4 -1.11 -12.10 14.28
CA ASP A 4 -1.38 -10.76 14.78
C ASP A 4 -0.21 -9.79 14.50
N LEU A 5 -0.40 -8.53 14.85
CA LEU A 5 0.61 -7.47 14.68
C LEU A 5 1.87 -7.77 15.50
N LYS A 6 1.72 -8.30 16.72
CA LYS A 6 2.85 -8.65 17.61
C LYS A 6 3.76 -9.73 16.99
N ASN A 7 3.17 -10.72 16.32
CA ASN A 7 3.94 -11.72 15.58
C ASN A 7 4.69 -11.12 14.40
N PHE A 8 4.07 -10.17 13.70
CA PHE A 8 4.72 -9.44 12.63
C PHE A 8 5.91 -8.62 13.13
N GLU A 9 5.74 -7.85 14.22
CA GLU A 9 6.82 -7.07 14.83
C GLU A 9 7.99 -7.96 15.27
N ASN A 10 7.68 -9.07 15.95
CA ASN A 10 8.69 -10.03 16.38
C ASN A 10 9.45 -10.64 15.20
N CYS A 11 8.77 -10.91 14.10
CA CYS A 11 9.40 -11.41 12.87
C CYS A 11 10.36 -10.38 12.29
N VAL A 12 9.92 -9.13 12.11
CA VAL A 12 10.78 -8.04 11.60
C VAL A 12 12.00 -7.87 12.50
N LYS A 13 11.82 -7.81 13.82
CA LYS A 13 12.92 -7.70 14.79
C LYS A 13 13.94 -8.81 14.62
N LYS A 14 13.51 -10.08 14.58
CA LYS A 14 14.39 -11.26 14.41
C LYS A 14 15.15 -11.24 13.08
N LEU A 15 14.54 -10.73 12.01
CA LEU A 15 15.20 -10.58 10.71
C LEU A 15 16.29 -9.52 10.77
N LYS A 16 15.99 -8.37 11.38
CA LYS A 16 16.95 -7.27 11.57
C LYS A 16 18.13 -7.66 12.46
N GLU A 17 17.90 -8.39 13.56
CA GLU A 17 18.97 -8.93 14.44
C GLU A 17 19.95 -9.84 13.68
N ARG A 18 19.52 -10.43 12.57
CA ARG A 18 20.34 -11.29 11.70
C ARG A 18 20.90 -10.57 10.48
N ASN A 19 20.75 -9.25 10.39
CA ASN A 19 21.11 -8.43 9.24
C ASN A 19 20.46 -8.89 7.92
N ILE A 20 19.24 -9.44 7.99
CA ILE A 20 18.48 -9.85 6.82
C ILE A 20 17.70 -8.63 6.31
N ARG A 21 17.91 -8.29 5.03
CA ARG A 21 17.16 -7.23 4.36
C ARG A 21 15.66 -7.52 4.40
N THR A 22 14.90 -6.61 4.97
CA THR A 22 13.47 -6.80 5.27
C THR A 22 12.62 -5.82 4.47
N VAL A 23 11.80 -6.36 3.56
CA VAL A 23 10.85 -5.60 2.75
C VAL A 23 9.43 -5.94 3.17
N VAL A 24 8.65 -4.92 3.51
CA VAL A 24 7.27 -5.08 3.96
C VAL A 24 6.31 -4.82 2.81
N HIS A 25 5.26 -5.63 2.71
CA HIS A 25 4.15 -5.41 1.79
C HIS A 25 2.95 -4.87 2.54
N ILE A 26 2.37 -3.77 2.06
CA ILE A 26 1.09 -3.25 2.52
C ILE A 26 0.07 -3.24 1.38
N ILE A 27 -1.20 -3.32 1.75
CA ILE A 27 -2.32 -3.26 0.82
C ILE A 27 -3.24 -2.13 1.27
N ASN A 28 -3.47 -1.16 0.41
CA ASN A 28 -4.41 -0.06 0.64
C ASN A 28 -5.81 -0.43 0.16
N GLY A 29 -6.82 0.05 0.86
CA GLY A 29 -8.22 -0.12 0.50
C GLY A 29 -8.82 -1.45 0.94
N LEU A 30 -8.35 -2.01 2.07
CA LEU A 30 -9.00 -3.16 2.68
C LEU A 30 -10.46 -2.83 3.03
N PRO A 31 -11.38 -3.83 3.08
CA PRO A 31 -12.77 -3.59 3.43
C PRO A 31 -12.88 -2.79 4.73
N PHE A 32 -13.63 -1.68 4.68
CA PHE A 32 -13.89 -0.77 5.80
C PHE A 32 -12.68 0.01 6.32
N GLU A 33 -11.54 -0.04 5.63
CA GLU A 33 -10.35 0.75 5.95
C GLU A 33 -10.56 2.22 5.57
N THR A 34 -10.21 3.14 6.47
CA THR A 34 -10.24 4.57 6.18
C THR A 34 -8.90 5.07 5.65
N LYS A 35 -8.92 6.24 5.03
CA LYS A 35 -7.69 6.89 4.53
C LYS A 35 -6.68 7.12 5.66
N GLU A 36 -7.15 7.54 6.82
CA GLU A 36 -6.32 7.76 8.00
C GLU A 36 -5.62 6.48 8.45
N MET A 37 -6.33 5.35 8.48
CA MET A 37 -5.76 4.04 8.84
C MET A 37 -4.65 3.63 7.87
N MET A 38 -4.81 3.87 6.56
CA MET A 38 -3.77 3.59 5.56
C MET A 38 -2.53 4.46 5.76
N ILE A 39 -2.71 5.75 6.07
CA ILE A 39 -1.62 6.68 6.36
C ILE A 39 -0.91 6.29 7.67
N ASP A 40 -1.65 5.94 8.70
CA ASP A 40 -1.09 5.53 9.98
C ASP A 40 -0.29 4.22 9.86
N THR A 41 -0.67 3.33 8.97
CA THR A 41 0.14 2.15 8.61
C THR A 41 1.54 2.56 8.11
N ALA A 42 1.65 3.58 7.24
CA ALA A 42 2.95 4.06 6.77
C ALA A 42 3.78 4.69 7.91
N LYS A 43 3.16 5.50 8.77
CA LYS A 43 3.82 6.09 9.95
C LYS A 43 4.34 5.00 10.89
N TYR A 44 3.53 3.98 11.14
CA TYR A 44 3.89 2.86 12.01
C TYR A 44 5.12 2.11 11.48
N LEU A 45 5.24 1.90 10.18
CA LEU A 45 6.35 1.16 9.58
C LEU A 45 7.71 1.84 9.80
N ASN A 46 7.77 3.17 9.97
CA ASN A 46 9.01 3.87 10.31
C ASN A 46 9.61 3.37 11.63
N SER A 47 8.77 2.97 12.61
CA SER A 47 9.22 2.48 13.92
C SER A 47 9.89 1.10 13.84
N LEU A 48 9.71 0.36 12.76
CA LEU A 48 10.17 -1.02 12.62
C LEU A 48 11.54 -1.15 11.95
N ASN A 49 12.17 -0.04 11.55
CA ASN A 49 13.48 -0.02 10.90
C ASN A 49 13.58 -1.00 9.71
N ILE A 50 12.56 -0.99 8.84
CA ILE A 50 12.52 -1.81 7.63
C ILE A 50 13.42 -1.24 6.53
N ASP A 51 13.88 -2.08 5.61
CA ASP A 51 14.77 -1.66 4.52
C ASP A 51 14.02 -1.25 3.25
N GLY A 52 12.80 -1.76 3.07
CA GLY A 52 12.00 -1.44 1.90
C GLY A 52 10.53 -1.71 2.08
N ILE A 53 9.73 -1.16 1.17
CA ILE A 53 8.28 -1.29 1.17
C ILE A 53 7.75 -1.54 -0.24
N LYS A 54 6.71 -2.37 -0.32
CA LYS A 54 5.85 -2.50 -1.50
C LYS A 54 4.43 -2.09 -1.12
N ILE A 55 3.93 -1.08 -1.79
CA ILE A 55 2.58 -0.55 -1.59
C ILE A 55 1.69 -1.09 -2.71
N HIS A 56 0.65 -1.81 -2.35
CA HIS A 56 -0.33 -2.35 -3.29
C HIS A 56 -1.72 -1.79 -3.00
N MET A 57 -2.61 -1.87 -3.97
CA MET A 57 -4.04 -1.70 -3.79
C MET A 57 -4.71 -3.07 -3.62
N LEU A 58 -5.85 -3.08 -2.97
CA LEU A 58 -6.68 -4.28 -2.89
C LEU A 58 -7.12 -4.71 -4.30
N HIS A 59 -7.02 -6.00 -4.58
CA HIS A 59 -7.58 -6.62 -5.79
C HIS A 59 -8.76 -7.49 -5.40
N ILE A 60 -9.90 -7.25 -5.99
CA ILE A 60 -11.07 -8.15 -5.91
C ILE A 60 -10.99 -9.08 -7.11
N ILE A 61 -10.72 -10.34 -6.84
CA ILE A 61 -10.50 -11.37 -7.84
C ILE A 61 -11.69 -12.32 -7.86
N LYS A 62 -12.06 -12.81 -9.04
CA LYS A 62 -13.15 -13.78 -9.23
C LYS A 62 -12.95 -15.03 -8.38
N ASP A 63 -14.06 -15.65 -8.01
CA ASP A 63 -14.09 -16.93 -7.28
C ASP A 63 -13.39 -16.90 -5.91
N THR A 64 -13.32 -15.71 -5.28
CA THR A 64 -12.72 -15.52 -3.94
C THR A 64 -13.76 -15.16 -2.89
N ALA A 65 -13.44 -15.41 -1.62
CA ALA A 65 -14.24 -14.95 -0.49
C ALA A 65 -14.39 -13.42 -0.45
N LEU A 66 -13.41 -12.70 -0.99
CA LEU A 66 -13.45 -11.23 -1.06
C LEU A 66 -14.47 -10.74 -2.08
N GLU A 67 -14.60 -11.41 -3.22
CA GLU A 67 -15.68 -11.15 -4.18
C GLU A 67 -17.05 -11.37 -3.53
N THR A 68 -17.23 -12.48 -2.82
CA THR A 68 -18.49 -12.77 -2.10
C THR A 68 -18.82 -11.66 -1.10
N LEU A 69 -17.82 -11.19 -0.35
CA LEU A 69 -17.99 -10.07 0.58
C LEU A 69 -18.35 -8.77 -0.15
N TYR A 70 -17.68 -8.48 -1.26
CA TYR A 70 -17.93 -7.28 -2.06
C TYR A 70 -19.35 -7.26 -2.62
N ASN A 71 -19.79 -8.37 -3.20
CA ASN A 71 -21.14 -8.50 -3.74
C ASN A 71 -22.24 -8.36 -2.67
N LYS A 72 -21.92 -8.73 -1.42
CA LYS A 72 -22.87 -8.62 -0.29
C LYS A 72 -22.91 -7.23 0.32
N THR A 73 -21.76 -6.55 0.44
CA THR A 73 -21.63 -5.31 1.24
C THR A 73 -21.41 -4.07 0.42
N HIS A 74 -20.96 -4.21 -0.83
CA HIS A 74 -20.56 -3.11 -1.70
C HIS A 74 -19.61 -2.12 -0.99
N PHE A 75 -18.66 -2.65 -0.19
CA PHE A 75 -17.68 -1.80 0.49
C PHE A 75 -16.94 -0.92 -0.52
N HIS A 76 -16.51 0.25 -0.08
CA HIS A 76 -15.83 1.21 -0.94
C HIS A 76 -14.54 0.64 -1.53
N VAL A 77 -14.41 0.71 -2.85
CA VAL A 77 -13.18 0.41 -3.57
C VAL A 77 -12.55 1.73 -3.98
N LEU A 78 -11.27 1.92 -3.69
CA LEU A 78 -10.56 3.16 -3.99
C LEU A 78 -10.62 3.48 -5.49
N SER A 79 -11.02 4.69 -5.81
CA SER A 79 -10.79 5.26 -7.14
C SER A 79 -9.28 5.47 -7.39
N LYS A 80 -8.89 5.65 -8.64
CA LYS A 80 -7.51 5.94 -9.01
C LYS A 80 -6.98 7.19 -8.28
N ASP A 81 -7.76 8.25 -8.22
CA ASP A 81 -7.36 9.52 -7.63
C ASP A 81 -7.23 9.42 -6.11
N GLU A 82 -8.13 8.69 -5.44
CA GLU A 82 -8.00 8.39 -4.00
C GLU A 82 -6.74 7.58 -3.71
N TYR A 83 -6.45 6.56 -4.53
CA TYR A 83 -5.25 5.76 -4.38
C TYR A 83 -3.98 6.61 -4.53
N ILE A 84 -3.92 7.45 -5.57
CA ILE A 84 -2.78 8.38 -5.80
C ILE A 84 -2.58 9.30 -4.60
N ASP A 85 -3.66 9.91 -4.09
CA ASP A 85 -3.58 10.81 -2.94
C ASP A 85 -3.11 10.10 -1.66
N ILE A 86 -3.57 8.86 -1.42
CA ILE A 86 -3.14 8.06 -0.28
C ILE A 86 -1.67 7.69 -0.40
N VAL A 87 -1.23 7.18 -1.55
CA VAL A 87 0.17 6.79 -1.78
C VAL A 87 1.11 7.98 -1.58
N ILE A 88 0.79 9.15 -2.14
CA ILE A 88 1.62 10.36 -1.96
C ILE A 88 1.73 10.70 -0.47
N LYS A 89 0.62 10.69 0.27
CA LYS A 89 0.64 10.96 1.72
C LYS A 89 1.43 9.91 2.49
N GLN A 90 1.33 8.64 2.12
CA GLN A 90 2.14 7.58 2.72
C GLN A 90 3.64 7.84 2.48
N LEU A 91 4.02 8.19 1.24
CA LEU A 91 5.42 8.55 0.90
C LEU A 91 5.90 9.75 1.71
N GLU A 92 5.08 10.78 1.89
CA GLU A 92 5.44 11.96 2.71
C GLU A 92 5.76 11.61 4.18
N TYR A 93 5.18 10.52 4.72
CA TYR A 93 5.45 10.05 6.09
C TYR A 93 6.48 8.93 6.17
N LEU A 94 6.93 8.33 5.06
CA LEU A 94 7.94 7.26 5.08
C LEU A 94 9.36 7.85 5.14
N ASP A 95 10.20 7.27 6.01
CA ASP A 95 11.62 7.67 6.11
C ASP A 95 12.30 7.54 4.73
N PRO A 96 13.05 8.56 4.27
CA PRO A 96 13.77 8.52 3.00
C PRO A 96 14.76 7.35 2.85
N LYS A 97 15.17 6.72 3.95
CA LYS A 97 16.02 5.52 3.93
C LYS A 97 15.28 4.26 3.49
N ILE A 98 13.96 4.24 3.60
CA ILE A 98 13.14 3.09 3.19
C ILE A 98 13.04 3.07 1.67
N VAL A 99 13.52 1.99 1.05
CA VAL A 99 13.45 1.84 -0.41
C VAL A 99 12.03 1.56 -0.85
N ILE A 100 11.50 2.38 -1.74
CA ILE A 100 10.19 2.14 -2.36
C ILE A 100 10.36 1.18 -3.53
N GLU A 101 10.05 -0.09 -3.34
CA GLU A 101 10.25 -1.12 -4.36
C GLU A 101 9.10 -1.22 -5.37
N ARG A 102 7.89 -0.89 -4.92
CA ARG A 102 6.69 -0.94 -5.75
C ARG A 102 5.58 -0.07 -5.14
N ILE A 103 4.82 0.57 -6.02
CA ILE A 103 3.64 1.37 -5.66
C ILE A 103 2.40 1.04 -6.51
N THR A 104 2.39 -0.14 -7.15
CA THR A 104 1.25 -0.65 -7.91
C THR A 104 1.18 -2.17 -7.79
N GLY A 105 0.07 -2.77 -8.27
CA GLY A 105 -0.08 -4.22 -8.39
C GLY A 105 -0.09 -4.69 -9.85
N ASP A 106 0.00 -6.00 -10.03
CA ASP A 106 -0.10 -6.68 -11.33
C ASP A 106 -1.16 -7.80 -11.23
N PRO A 107 -2.46 -7.49 -11.31
CA PRO A 107 -3.50 -8.52 -11.32
C PRO A 107 -3.53 -9.27 -12.65
N VAL A 108 -4.02 -10.50 -12.62
CA VAL A 108 -4.43 -11.20 -13.84
C VAL A 108 -5.70 -10.50 -14.34
N LYS A 109 -5.62 -9.93 -15.55
CA LYS A 109 -6.67 -9.05 -16.11
C LYS A 109 -8.03 -9.74 -16.22
N GLU A 110 -8.03 -11.00 -16.60
CA GLU A 110 -9.23 -11.81 -16.83
C GLU A 110 -9.98 -12.13 -15.54
N ASP A 111 -9.29 -12.12 -14.41
CA ASP A 111 -9.83 -12.45 -13.10
C ASP A 111 -10.14 -11.22 -12.24
N LEU A 112 -9.65 -10.04 -12.64
CA LEU A 112 -9.85 -8.81 -11.88
C LEU A 112 -11.28 -8.28 -12.03
N ILE A 113 -11.99 -8.15 -10.91
CA ILE A 113 -13.30 -7.50 -10.82
C ILE A 113 -13.11 -6.01 -10.57
N GLU A 114 -12.37 -5.66 -9.50
CA GLU A 114 -12.06 -4.29 -9.10
C GLU A 114 -10.66 -4.19 -8.47
N PRO A 115 -10.00 -3.06 -8.54
CA PRO A 115 -10.34 -1.85 -9.29
C PRO A 115 -9.90 -1.94 -10.77
N THR A 116 -10.81 -1.67 -11.69
CA THR A 116 -10.56 -1.79 -13.14
C THR A 116 -9.53 -0.80 -13.69
N TRP A 117 -9.32 0.34 -13.03
CA TRP A 117 -8.30 1.33 -13.43
C TRP A 117 -6.86 0.80 -13.34
N LEU A 118 -6.63 -0.26 -12.55
CA LEU A 118 -5.31 -0.87 -12.37
C LEU A 118 -4.77 -1.54 -13.65
N ILE A 119 -5.62 -1.93 -14.56
CA ILE A 119 -5.21 -2.51 -15.87
C ILE A 119 -4.23 -1.57 -16.62
N LYS A 120 -4.31 -0.26 -16.36
CA LYS A 120 -3.42 0.76 -16.94
C LYS A 120 -2.36 1.22 -15.92
N LYS A 121 -1.64 0.29 -15.29
CA LYS A 121 -0.69 0.59 -14.21
C LYS A 121 0.34 1.68 -14.52
N PHE A 122 0.85 1.74 -15.75
CA PHE A 122 1.80 2.80 -16.15
C PHE A 122 1.18 4.20 -16.10
N CYS A 123 -0.13 4.32 -16.38
CA CYS A 123 -0.83 5.59 -16.21
C CYS A 123 -0.86 5.99 -14.73
N VAL A 124 -1.07 5.03 -13.83
CA VAL A 124 -1.08 5.29 -12.38
C VAL A 124 0.28 5.77 -11.89
N LEU A 125 1.37 5.12 -12.31
CA LEU A 125 2.74 5.53 -11.97
C LEU A 125 3.04 6.96 -12.45
N ASN A 126 2.75 7.24 -13.72
CA ASN A 126 2.94 8.57 -14.29
C ASN A 126 2.09 9.64 -13.60
N ASP A 127 0.87 9.30 -13.18
CA ASP A 127 -0.03 10.24 -12.51
C ASP A 127 0.45 10.49 -11.06
N ILE A 128 1.02 9.49 -10.38
CA ILE A 128 1.67 9.68 -9.07
C ILE A 128 2.86 10.66 -9.21
N ASP A 129 3.75 10.42 -10.17
CA ASP A 129 4.91 11.30 -10.41
C ASP A 129 4.50 12.74 -10.70
N LYS A 130 3.54 12.93 -11.60
CA LYS A 130 3.01 14.26 -11.94
C LYS A 130 2.39 14.96 -10.73
N GLU A 131 1.61 14.23 -9.95
CA GLU A 131 0.93 14.81 -8.79
C GLU A 131 1.92 15.11 -7.65
N MET A 132 2.99 14.32 -7.48
CA MET A 132 4.08 14.63 -6.55
C MET A 132 4.79 15.93 -6.96
N VAL A 133 5.13 16.09 -8.23
CA VAL A 133 5.72 17.35 -8.75
C VAL A 133 4.80 18.53 -8.50
N LYS A 134 3.51 18.40 -8.85
CA LYS A 134 2.52 19.48 -8.68
C LYS A 134 2.35 19.90 -7.21
N ARG A 135 2.47 18.96 -6.27
CA ARG A 135 2.38 19.21 -4.81
C ARG A 135 3.72 19.61 -4.19
N ASP A 136 4.78 19.69 -4.98
CA ASP A 136 6.14 19.83 -4.44
C ASP A 136 6.40 18.80 -3.33
N SER A 137 5.98 17.54 -3.57
CA SER A 137 6.00 16.47 -2.58
C SER A 137 7.17 15.52 -2.82
N TYR A 138 7.70 14.96 -1.72
CA TYR A 138 8.79 13.98 -1.74
C TYR A 138 8.70 13.05 -0.53
N GLN A 139 9.38 11.93 -0.60
CA GLN A 139 9.44 10.96 0.49
C GLN A 139 10.03 11.59 1.75
N GLY A 140 9.34 11.48 2.88
CA GLY A 140 9.78 12.01 4.16
C GLY A 140 9.47 13.49 4.39
N LYS A 141 8.77 14.18 3.48
CA LYS A 141 8.43 15.61 3.61
C LYS A 141 7.77 15.97 4.95
N ARG A 142 7.05 15.05 5.57
CA ARG A 142 6.31 15.25 6.83
C ARG A 142 7.01 14.67 8.07
N LEU A 143 8.26 14.24 7.96
CA LEU A 143 9.05 13.75 9.10
C LEU A 143 9.89 14.83 9.77
N GLN A 144 9.78 16.07 9.31
CA GLN A 144 10.51 17.23 9.86
C GLN A 144 9.81 17.78 11.09
#